data_e62ca4a15a640f2cfdde6400cc287cd5
#
_entry.id   e62ca4a15a640f2cfdde6400cc287cd5
#
_cell.length_a   1.000
_cell.length_b   1.000
_cell.length_c   1.000
_cell.angle_alpha   90.00
_cell.angle_beta   90.00
_cell.angle_gamma   90.00
#
_symmetry.space_group_name_H-M   'P 1'
#
loop_
_entity.id
_entity.type
_entity.pdbx_description
1 polymer ?
#
loop_
_entity_poly.entity_id
_entity_poly.type
_entity_poly.pdbx_seq_one_letter_code
_entity_poly.pdbx_strand_id
1 'polypeptide(L)'
;MRDRVRETLAGEEAWIVGGAIRDELLGRPIVDLDVALAEPERAARRFARSSGGAPFPLSERHGAWRVALDGGRTVDFTPLLGPLEDDLASRDFTINAIAMPLAGGEPVDPFEGRADLASRTLRAVSETIFADDPLRLLRAVRLEDELGLRMDEPTEELLRTHADRVGAPAGERILGELERLSSEGFRRLDELGLLAPLGGSLEGLNDRVDSSPYRLVSVFGGGLPRLPISNELRRYASALLRAERPPDDSPRALHRFRRMTEPSAADALAFLDALDLAPALERSRAADPAEPLLRGDELGVPPGPEIGRLLELIAEERAAGSIATREQALELVRRNVKPL
;
A
#
# COMPACT_ATOMS: atom_id res chain seq x y z
N MET A 1 11.81 8.70 20.76
CA MET A 1 12.10 7.27 20.54
C MET A 1 13.59 7.00 20.75
N ARG A 2 14.49 7.60 19.99
CA ARG A 2 15.95 7.44 20.06
C ARG A 2 16.52 7.62 21.48
N ASP A 3 16.16 8.69 22.20
CA ASP A 3 16.67 8.96 23.55
C ASP A 3 16.29 7.86 24.55
N ARG A 4 15.07 7.34 24.46
CA ARG A 4 14.63 6.21 25.30
C ARG A 4 15.42 4.92 25.01
N VAL A 5 15.74 4.65 23.73
CA VAL A 5 16.60 3.50 23.36
C VAL A 5 17.99 3.72 23.94
N ARG A 6 18.57 4.92 23.81
CA ARG A 6 19.89 5.29 24.37
C ARG A 6 19.93 5.10 25.90
N GLU A 7 18.94 5.61 26.61
CA GLU A 7 18.84 5.44 28.07
C GLU A 7 18.73 3.97 28.48
N THR A 8 17.88 3.21 27.74
CA THR A 8 17.67 1.80 28.02
C THR A 8 18.91 0.95 27.79
N LEU A 9 19.69 1.24 26.77
CA LEU A 9 20.87 0.47 26.37
C LEU A 9 22.18 1.18 26.76
N ALA A 10 22.13 2.07 27.76
CA ALA A 10 23.34 2.78 28.22
C ALA A 10 24.45 1.80 28.61
N GLY A 11 25.63 1.99 28.06
CA GLY A 11 26.82 1.15 28.28
C GLY A 11 26.90 -0.08 27.36
N GLU A 12 25.91 -0.30 26.47
CA GLU A 12 26.00 -1.33 25.44
C GLU A 12 26.55 -0.73 24.13
N GLU A 13 27.38 -1.49 23.43
CA GLU A 13 27.80 -1.13 22.08
C GLU A 13 26.64 -1.40 21.12
N ALA A 14 26.07 -0.32 20.58
CA ALA A 14 24.91 -0.37 19.70
C ALA A 14 24.96 0.79 18.69
N TRP A 15 24.41 0.54 17.53
CA TRP A 15 24.43 1.46 16.40
C TRP A 15 23.01 1.68 15.86
N ILE A 16 22.64 2.94 15.66
CA ILE A 16 21.48 3.26 14.82
C ILE A 16 21.95 3.12 13.39
N VAL A 17 21.17 2.43 12.56
CA VAL A 17 21.54 2.09 11.19
C VAL A 17 20.37 2.30 10.23
N GLY A 18 20.63 2.32 8.93
CA GLY A 18 19.59 2.29 7.90
C GLY A 18 18.82 3.59 7.71
N GLY A 19 17.54 3.47 7.39
CA GLY A 19 16.69 4.58 6.96
C GLY A 19 16.51 5.71 7.98
N ALA A 20 16.62 5.41 9.28
CA ALA A 20 16.43 6.41 10.33
C ALA A 20 17.44 7.56 10.25
N ILE A 21 18.72 7.26 9.94
CA ILE A 21 19.76 8.30 9.81
C ILE A 21 19.53 9.12 8.55
N ARG A 22 19.23 8.47 7.44
CA ARG A 22 18.85 9.13 6.18
C ARG A 22 17.68 10.09 6.39
N ASP A 23 16.61 9.64 7.05
CA ASP A 23 15.41 10.43 7.27
C ASP A 23 15.69 11.62 8.22
N GLU A 24 16.53 11.43 9.24
CA GLU A 24 17.02 12.52 10.11
C GLU A 24 17.79 13.58 9.29
N LEU A 25 18.70 13.16 8.41
CA LEU A 25 19.48 14.06 7.55
C LEU A 25 18.62 14.82 6.54
N LEU A 26 17.50 14.21 6.11
CA LEU A 26 16.51 14.83 5.22
C LEU A 26 15.45 15.66 5.98
N GLY A 27 15.50 15.73 7.30
CA GLY A 27 14.50 16.42 8.13
C GLY A 27 13.12 15.74 8.13
N ARG A 28 13.06 14.44 7.83
CA ARG A 28 11.84 13.64 7.80
C ARG A 28 11.53 13.02 9.16
N PRO A 29 10.27 12.74 9.48
CA PRO A 29 9.91 12.05 10.72
C PRO A 29 10.48 10.63 10.75
N ILE A 30 11.09 10.23 11.88
CA ILE A 30 11.54 8.86 12.10
C ILE A 30 10.35 8.06 12.68
N VAL A 31 9.83 7.15 11.89
CA VAL A 31 8.75 6.22 12.28
C VAL A 31 9.34 4.91 12.78
N ASP A 32 10.32 4.37 12.05
CA ASP A 32 11.01 3.13 12.33
C ASP A 32 12.46 3.42 12.71
N LEU A 33 12.96 2.75 13.73
CA LEU A 33 14.34 2.89 14.19
C LEU A 33 15.01 1.52 14.19
N ASP A 34 16.05 1.37 13.36
CA ASP A 34 16.86 0.15 13.30
C ASP A 34 18.08 0.30 14.21
N VAL A 35 18.29 -0.67 15.10
CA VAL A 35 19.41 -0.71 16.05
C VAL A 35 20.18 -2.01 15.89
N ALA A 36 21.44 -1.91 15.48
CA ALA A 36 22.34 -3.05 15.36
C ALA A 36 23.18 -3.21 16.64
N LEU A 37 23.20 -4.44 17.20
CA LEU A 37 23.93 -4.78 18.42
C LEU A 37 24.13 -6.30 18.58
N ALA A 38 24.96 -6.73 19.55
CA ALA A 38 25.28 -8.14 19.73
C ALA A 38 24.10 -9.01 20.20
N GLU A 39 23.20 -8.50 21.07
CA GLU A 39 22.13 -9.29 21.70
C GLU A 39 20.73 -8.65 21.47
N PRO A 40 20.14 -8.79 20.27
CA PRO A 40 18.89 -8.15 19.89
C PRO A 40 17.69 -8.51 20.77
N GLU A 41 17.52 -9.80 21.10
CA GLU A 41 16.41 -10.25 21.94
C GLU A 41 16.42 -9.61 23.32
N ARG A 42 17.60 -9.61 23.97
CA ARG A 42 17.77 -9.02 25.29
C ARG A 42 17.47 -7.53 25.26
N ALA A 43 17.98 -6.83 24.25
CA ALA A 43 17.76 -5.41 24.05
C ALA A 43 16.27 -5.10 23.81
N ALA A 44 15.61 -5.82 22.91
CA ALA A 44 14.19 -5.68 22.61
C ALA A 44 13.32 -5.87 23.84
N ARG A 45 13.53 -6.94 24.61
CA ARG A 45 12.80 -7.23 25.84
C ARG A 45 13.03 -6.16 26.93
N ARG A 46 14.27 -5.64 27.04
CA ARG A 46 14.61 -4.56 27.97
C ARG A 46 13.93 -3.25 27.57
N PHE A 47 13.98 -2.91 26.28
CA PHE A 47 13.36 -1.72 25.75
C PHE A 47 11.83 -1.78 25.85
N ALA A 48 11.22 -2.92 25.57
CA ALA A 48 9.78 -3.11 25.71
C ALA A 48 9.29 -2.84 27.16
N ARG A 49 10.02 -3.33 28.17
CA ARG A 49 9.70 -3.07 29.58
C ARG A 49 9.75 -1.57 29.94
N SER A 50 10.69 -0.83 29.36
CA SER A 50 10.84 0.61 29.66
C SER A 50 9.87 1.48 28.83
N SER A 51 9.47 1.02 27.63
CA SER A 51 8.62 1.78 26.71
C SER A 51 7.14 1.45 26.79
N GLY A 52 6.77 0.32 27.39
CA GLY A 52 5.41 -0.23 27.35
C GLY A 52 5.08 -0.92 26.01
N GLY A 53 6.05 -1.08 25.11
CA GLY A 53 5.85 -1.71 23.80
C GLY A 53 5.75 -3.23 23.86
N ALA A 54 5.33 -3.85 22.76
CA ALA A 54 5.22 -5.30 22.60
C ALA A 54 6.43 -5.86 21.81
N PRO A 55 7.30 -6.70 22.42
CA PRO A 55 8.42 -7.30 21.74
C PRO A 55 8.02 -8.62 21.07
N PHE A 56 8.46 -8.84 19.83
CA PHE A 56 8.28 -10.11 19.13
C PHE A 56 9.43 -10.35 18.13
N PRO A 57 9.73 -11.63 17.79
CA PRO A 57 10.72 -11.93 16.78
C PRO A 57 10.24 -11.48 15.40
N LEU A 58 11.05 -10.68 14.72
CA LEU A 58 10.80 -10.24 13.35
C LEU A 58 11.28 -11.30 12.34
N SER A 59 12.40 -11.97 12.66
CA SER A 59 12.95 -13.05 11.88
C SER A 59 13.72 -14.00 12.80
N GLU A 60 13.18 -15.19 13.00
CA GLU A 60 13.88 -16.24 13.76
C GLU A 60 15.20 -16.66 13.07
N ARG A 61 15.20 -16.71 11.74
CA ARG A 61 16.37 -17.07 10.94
C ARG A 61 17.52 -16.07 11.10
N HIS A 62 17.21 -14.79 11.22
CA HIS A 62 18.20 -13.72 11.28
C HIS A 62 18.37 -13.13 12.69
N GLY A 63 17.66 -13.65 13.69
CA GLY A 63 17.76 -13.20 15.08
C GLY A 63 17.28 -11.76 15.31
N ALA A 64 16.51 -11.18 14.38
CA ALA A 64 16.00 -9.83 14.48
C ALA A 64 14.72 -9.78 15.33
N TRP A 65 14.59 -8.74 16.19
CA TRP A 65 13.47 -8.51 17.09
C TRP A 65 12.86 -7.14 16.85
N ARG A 66 11.54 -7.05 16.90
CA ARG A 66 10.79 -5.79 16.80
C ARG A 66 10.10 -5.47 18.12
N VAL A 67 10.08 -4.20 18.46
CA VAL A 67 9.21 -3.67 19.52
C VAL A 67 8.22 -2.69 18.88
N ALA A 68 6.95 -3.07 18.87
CA ALA A 68 5.88 -2.19 18.43
C ALA A 68 5.52 -1.21 19.55
N LEU A 69 5.37 0.06 19.18
CA LEU A 69 5.00 1.17 20.07
C LEU A 69 3.66 1.77 19.62
N ASP A 70 3.06 2.57 20.49
CA ASP A 70 1.86 3.33 20.17
C ASP A 70 2.09 4.28 18.97
N GLY A 71 1.03 4.49 18.19
CA GLY A 71 1.06 5.35 17.01
C GLY A 71 1.80 4.77 15.81
N GLY A 72 1.89 3.44 15.71
CA GLY A 72 2.45 2.74 14.55
C GLY A 72 3.97 2.82 14.42
N ARG A 73 4.67 3.28 15.47
CA ARG A 73 6.14 3.36 15.49
C ARG A 73 6.75 2.03 15.87
N THR A 74 7.93 1.73 15.32
CA THR A 74 8.65 0.50 15.65
C THR A 74 10.12 0.76 15.97
N VAL A 75 10.70 -0.15 16.77
CA VAL A 75 12.15 -0.26 16.96
C VAL A 75 12.56 -1.69 16.63
N ASP A 76 13.43 -1.83 15.65
CA ASP A 76 13.98 -3.11 15.22
C ASP A 76 15.38 -3.27 15.80
N PHE A 77 15.61 -4.40 16.44
CA PHE A 77 16.91 -4.79 16.98
C PHE A 77 17.46 -5.92 16.14
N THR A 78 18.58 -5.70 15.47
CA THR A 78 19.21 -6.64 14.56
C THR A 78 20.59 -7.06 15.08
N PRO A 79 21.01 -8.33 14.87
CA PRO A 79 22.32 -8.75 15.33
C PRO A 79 23.43 -8.12 14.49
N LEU A 80 24.41 -7.55 15.17
CA LEU A 80 25.70 -7.19 14.59
C LEU A 80 26.66 -8.38 14.79
N LEU A 81 26.87 -9.15 13.73
CA LEU A 81 27.61 -10.43 13.80
C LEU A 81 29.11 -10.32 13.47
N GLY A 82 29.58 -9.12 13.21
CA GLY A 82 30.97 -8.87 12.82
C GLY A 82 31.30 -7.37 12.87
N PRO A 83 32.37 -6.95 12.15
CA PRO A 83 32.66 -5.53 12.00
C PRO A 83 31.47 -4.74 11.46
N LEU A 84 31.29 -3.51 11.94
CA LEU A 84 30.20 -2.64 11.49
C LEU A 84 30.26 -2.37 9.99
N GLU A 85 31.46 -2.23 9.45
CA GLU A 85 31.71 -1.98 8.03
C GLU A 85 31.16 -3.12 7.14
N ASP A 86 31.24 -4.38 7.60
CA ASP A 86 30.71 -5.53 6.88
C ASP A 86 29.16 -5.50 6.86
N ASP A 87 28.51 -5.11 7.96
CA ASP A 87 27.06 -4.89 8.00
C ASP A 87 26.65 -3.80 7.02
N LEU A 88 27.38 -2.66 7.03
CA LEU A 88 27.11 -1.57 6.12
C LEU A 88 27.34 -1.94 4.65
N ALA A 89 28.37 -2.73 4.36
CA ALA A 89 28.65 -3.25 3.01
C ALA A 89 27.58 -4.23 2.49
N SER A 90 26.83 -4.89 3.36
CA SER A 90 25.75 -5.81 3.01
C SER A 90 24.44 -5.11 2.64
N ARG A 91 24.34 -3.78 2.87
CA ARG A 91 23.13 -2.99 2.63
C ARG A 91 22.90 -2.74 1.15
N ASP A 92 21.76 -2.12 0.86
CA ASP A 92 21.32 -1.86 -0.52
C ASP A 92 22.04 -0.64 -1.14
N PHE A 93 21.84 0.55 -0.56
CA PHE A 93 22.32 1.81 -1.12
C PHE A 93 23.15 2.57 -0.09
N THR A 94 24.10 3.37 -0.58
CA THR A 94 25.02 4.17 0.25
C THR A 94 24.29 5.02 1.28
N ILE A 95 23.15 5.61 0.90
CA ILE A 95 22.30 6.44 1.77
C ILE A 95 21.68 5.68 2.95
N ASN A 96 21.64 4.35 2.88
CA ASN A 96 21.17 3.46 3.94
C ASN A 96 22.32 2.74 4.65
N ALA A 97 23.57 2.91 4.17
CA ALA A 97 24.79 2.32 4.71
C ALA A 97 25.56 3.29 5.62
N ILE A 98 24.83 4.08 6.39
CA ILE A 98 25.34 5.00 7.40
C ILE A 98 24.98 4.45 8.77
N ALA A 99 25.91 4.51 9.72
CA ALA A 99 25.66 4.14 11.11
C ALA A 99 25.98 5.30 12.06
N MET A 100 25.19 5.41 13.15
CA MET A 100 25.42 6.38 14.22
C MET A 100 25.58 5.64 15.54
N PRO A 101 26.67 5.86 16.30
CA PRO A 101 26.78 5.27 17.63
C PRO A 101 25.56 5.65 18.49
N LEU A 102 24.92 4.70 19.14
CA LEU A 102 23.76 4.98 20.00
C LEU A 102 24.14 5.89 21.16
N ALA A 103 25.35 5.77 21.68
CA ALA A 103 25.91 6.63 22.73
C ALA A 103 26.12 8.08 22.28
N GLY A 104 26.12 8.34 20.99
CA GLY A 104 26.47 9.62 20.36
C GLY A 104 27.91 9.62 19.87
N GLY A 105 28.24 10.57 19.00
CA GLY A 105 29.56 10.68 18.36
C GLY A 105 29.41 10.92 16.85
N GLU A 106 30.52 10.79 16.13
CA GLU A 106 30.51 10.93 14.68
C GLU A 106 29.89 9.74 13.98
N PRO A 107 29.13 9.92 12.90
CA PRO A 107 28.61 8.84 12.10
C PRO A 107 29.71 8.09 11.36
N VAL A 108 29.54 6.79 11.23
CA VAL A 108 30.37 5.92 10.38
C VAL A 108 29.71 5.83 9.01
N ASP A 109 30.40 6.30 7.98
CA ASP A 109 29.89 6.44 6.62
C ASP A 109 30.98 6.03 5.59
N PRO A 110 31.29 4.73 5.49
CA PRO A 110 32.40 4.25 4.66
C PRO A 110 32.11 4.35 3.14
N PHE A 111 30.85 4.54 2.77
CA PHE A 111 30.39 4.59 1.37
C PHE A 111 29.95 5.97 0.91
N GLU A 112 30.25 7.01 1.69
CA GLU A 112 29.91 8.40 1.38
C GLU A 112 28.41 8.69 1.19
N GLY A 113 27.53 7.95 1.88
CA GLY A 113 26.09 8.07 1.77
C GLY A 113 25.54 9.46 2.12
N ARG A 114 26.23 10.20 3.00
CA ARG A 114 25.90 11.60 3.33
C ARG A 114 26.15 12.54 2.14
N ALA A 115 27.22 12.31 1.39
CA ALA A 115 27.53 13.09 0.17
C ALA A 115 26.49 12.76 -0.92
N ASP A 116 26.14 11.51 -1.08
CA ASP A 116 25.10 11.06 -2.03
C ASP A 116 23.71 11.64 -1.69
N LEU A 117 23.34 11.70 -0.41
CA LEU A 117 22.12 12.39 0.01
C LEU A 117 22.14 13.89 -0.33
N ALA A 118 23.27 14.57 -0.09
CA ALA A 118 23.40 15.98 -0.40
C ALA A 118 23.30 16.26 -1.90
N SER A 119 23.84 15.38 -2.74
CA SER A 119 23.79 15.47 -4.21
C SER A 119 22.50 14.87 -4.82
N ARG A 120 21.56 14.37 -4.00
CA ARG A 120 20.36 13.71 -4.45
C ARG A 120 20.63 12.46 -5.31
N THR A 121 21.69 11.74 -5.01
CA THR A 121 22.12 10.55 -5.73
C THR A 121 21.69 9.28 -4.98
N LEU A 122 21.21 8.29 -5.72
CA LEU A 122 20.98 6.92 -5.22
C LEU A 122 22.05 6.01 -5.82
N ARG A 123 22.98 5.52 -4.99
CA ARG A 123 24.11 4.69 -5.41
C ARG A 123 24.07 3.34 -4.72
N ALA A 124 24.31 2.27 -5.48
CA ALA A 124 24.49 0.91 -4.98
C ALA A 124 25.75 0.82 -4.10
N VAL A 125 25.67 0.10 -2.96
CA VAL A 125 26.83 -0.15 -2.10
C VAL A 125 27.84 -1.07 -2.79
N SER A 126 27.38 -2.04 -3.58
CA SER A 126 28.21 -2.99 -4.30
C SER A 126 27.56 -3.43 -5.61
N GLU A 127 28.35 -4.06 -6.49
CA GLU A 127 27.86 -4.61 -7.76
C GLU A 127 26.97 -5.85 -7.61
N THR A 128 26.90 -6.45 -6.42
CA THR A 128 26.13 -7.69 -6.17
C THR A 128 24.74 -7.44 -5.57
N ILE A 129 24.41 -6.20 -5.19
CA ILE A 129 23.21 -5.91 -4.39
C ILE A 129 21.90 -6.45 -4.99
N PHE A 130 21.74 -6.40 -6.31
CA PHE A 130 20.54 -6.89 -7.00
C PHE A 130 20.57 -8.41 -7.22
N ALA A 131 21.76 -8.99 -7.28
CA ALA A 131 21.94 -10.45 -7.31
C ALA A 131 21.64 -11.06 -5.94
N ASP A 132 22.04 -10.41 -4.86
CA ASP A 132 21.87 -10.87 -3.47
C ASP A 132 20.41 -10.79 -3.03
N ASP A 133 19.71 -9.70 -3.34
CA ASP A 133 18.27 -9.55 -3.08
C ASP A 133 17.60 -8.80 -4.24
N PRO A 134 16.93 -9.51 -5.15
CA PRO A 134 16.23 -8.89 -6.28
C PRO A 134 15.12 -7.90 -5.90
N LEU A 135 14.60 -7.90 -4.66
CA LEU A 135 13.66 -6.87 -4.22
C LEU A 135 14.26 -5.47 -4.27
N ARG A 136 15.58 -5.36 -4.17
CA ARG A 136 16.29 -4.09 -4.24
C ARG A 136 16.11 -3.38 -5.59
N LEU A 137 15.71 -4.09 -6.66
CA LEU A 137 15.31 -3.49 -7.94
C LEU A 137 14.09 -2.57 -7.76
N LEU A 138 13.05 -3.05 -7.09
CA LEU A 138 11.86 -2.25 -6.80
C LEU A 138 12.15 -1.17 -5.75
N ARG A 139 12.95 -1.53 -4.75
CA ARG A 139 13.36 -0.63 -3.68
C ARG A 139 14.16 0.57 -4.20
N ALA A 140 14.99 0.40 -5.25
CA ALA A 140 15.69 1.49 -5.93
C ALA A 140 14.70 2.52 -6.48
N VAL A 141 13.72 2.06 -7.26
CA VAL A 141 12.71 2.93 -7.86
C VAL A 141 11.86 3.62 -6.79
N ARG A 142 11.47 2.89 -5.73
CA ARG A 142 10.74 3.48 -4.63
C ARG A 142 11.53 4.57 -3.89
N LEU A 143 12.83 4.37 -3.67
CA LEU A 143 13.67 5.39 -3.01
C LEU A 143 13.90 6.61 -3.91
N GLU A 144 14.05 6.43 -5.24
CA GLU A 144 14.04 7.56 -6.18
C GLU A 144 12.75 8.37 -6.03
N ASP A 145 11.60 7.69 -6.09
CA ASP A 145 10.26 8.28 -6.08
C ASP A 145 9.96 8.98 -4.74
N GLU A 146 10.12 8.28 -3.60
CA GLU A 146 9.81 8.81 -2.27
C GLU A 146 10.73 9.95 -1.80
N LEU A 147 11.99 9.91 -2.22
CA LEU A 147 13.01 10.82 -1.70
C LEU A 147 13.42 11.90 -2.71
N GLY A 148 12.93 11.82 -3.95
CA GLY A 148 13.32 12.72 -5.03
C GLY A 148 14.81 12.60 -5.36
N LEU A 149 15.33 11.37 -5.33
CA LEU A 149 16.71 11.05 -5.70
C LEU A 149 16.77 10.57 -7.17
N ARG A 150 17.99 10.43 -7.69
CA ARG A 150 18.25 9.78 -8.97
C ARG A 150 19.38 8.78 -8.84
N MET A 151 19.20 7.59 -9.42
CA MET A 151 20.29 6.62 -9.53
C MET A 151 21.44 7.22 -10.35
N ASP A 152 22.69 6.96 -9.91
CA ASP A 152 23.83 7.22 -10.76
C ASP A 152 23.86 6.22 -11.92
N GLU A 153 24.58 6.57 -13.00
CA GLU A 153 24.62 5.75 -14.22
C GLU A 153 25.07 4.30 -13.97
N PRO A 154 26.12 4.03 -13.14
CA PRO A 154 26.51 2.65 -12.84
C PRO A 154 25.44 1.84 -12.11
N THR A 155 24.71 2.45 -11.17
CA THR A 155 23.62 1.79 -10.45
C THR A 155 22.44 1.48 -11.37
N GLU A 156 22.09 2.41 -12.27
CA GLU A 156 20.99 2.20 -13.21
C GLU A 156 21.34 1.11 -14.24
N GLU A 157 22.58 1.08 -14.74
CA GLU A 157 23.06 0.04 -15.67
C GLU A 157 23.05 -1.33 -14.98
N LEU A 158 23.54 -1.40 -13.73
CA LEU A 158 23.51 -2.62 -12.93
C LEU A 158 22.06 -3.11 -12.70
N LEU A 159 21.13 -2.20 -12.41
CA LEU A 159 19.71 -2.51 -12.26
C LEU A 159 19.14 -3.10 -13.56
N ARG A 160 19.38 -2.48 -14.71
CA ARG A 160 18.91 -2.98 -16.00
C ARG A 160 19.43 -4.38 -16.33
N THR A 161 20.68 -4.67 -15.94
CA THR A 161 21.30 -5.99 -16.13
C THR A 161 20.57 -7.09 -15.36
N HIS A 162 19.92 -6.76 -14.22
CA HIS A 162 19.20 -7.71 -13.36
C HIS A 162 17.68 -7.59 -13.46
N ALA A 163 17.13 -6.81 -14.39
CA ALA A 163 15.70 -6.49 -14.47
C ALA A 163 14.81 -7.75 -14.63
N ASP A 164 15.30 -8.79 -15.27
CA ASP A 164 14.62 -10.08 -15.45
C ASP A 164 14.30 -10.79 -14.11
N ARG A 165 15.00 -10.44 -13.02
CA ARG A 165 14.83 -11.02 -11.70
C ARG A 165 13.80 -10.30 -10.83
N VAL A 166 13.17 -9.23 -11.31
CA VAL A 166 12.24 -8.40 -10.53
C VAL A 166 11.05 -9.19 -9.94
N GLY A 167 10.62 -10.25 -10.59
CA GLY A 167 9.54 -11.15 -10.11
C GLY A 167 10.00 -12.27 -9.16
N ALA A 168 11.29 -12.39 -8.85
CA ALA A 168 11.83 -13.47 -8.02
C ALA A 168 11.49 -13.37 -6.51
N PRO A 169 11.37 -12.16 -5.90
CA PRO A 169 11.00 -12.06 -4.50
C PRO A 169 9.59 -12.57 -4.20
N ALA A 170 9.31 -12.87 -2.93
CA ALA A 170 7.97 -13.24 -2.49
C ALA A 170 6.96 -12.10 -2.80
N GLY A 171 5.76 -12.50 -3.23
CA GLY A 171 4.74 -11.56 -3.71
C GLY A 171 4.34 -10.48 -2.70
N GLU A 172 4.34 -10.81 -1.40
CA GLU A 172 4.07 -9.85 -0.32
C GLU A 172 5.12 -8.73 -0.25
N ARG A 173 6.39 -9.10 -0.49
CA ARG A 173 7.49 -8.13 -0.51
C ARG A 173 7.40 -7.22 -1.74
N ILE A 174 7.07 -7.80 -2.90
CA ILE A 174 6.83 -7.07 -4.15
C ILE A 174 5.68 -6.08 -3.95
N LEU A 175 4.53 -6.54 -3.46
CA LEU A 175 3.35 -5.71 -3.23
C LEU A 175 3.67 -4.54 -2.28
N GLY A 176 4.39 -4.80 -1.19
CA GLY A 176 4.77 -3.76 -0.22
C GLY A 176 5.63 -2.64 -0.81
N GLU A 177 6.48 -2.91 -1.81
CA GLU A 177 7.21 -1.87 -2.54
C GLU A 177 6.30 -1.13 -3.54
N LEU A 178 5.44 -1.86 -4.28
CA LEU A 178 4.53 -1.28 -5.27
C LEU A 178 3.46 -0.37 -4.65
N GLU A 179 2.93 -0.72 -3.46
CA GLU A 179 1.93 0.08 -2.75
C GLU A 179 2.42 1.48 -2.38
N ARG A 180 3.72 1.67 -2.33
CA ARG A 180 4.37 2.93 -1.93
C ARG A 180 4.74 3.82 -3.12
N LEU A 181 4.62 3.32 -4.35
CA LEU A 181 4.94 4.09 -5.55
C LEU A 181 3.86 5.11 -5.89
N SER A 182 4.30 6.28 -6.33
CA SER A 182 3.46 7.24 -7.04
C SER A 182 3.24 6.81 -8.51
N SER A 183 2.43 7.55 -9.24
CA SER A 183 2.29 7.33 -10.69
C SER A 183 3.62 7.52 -11.42
N GLU A 184 4.48 8.45 -10.96
CA GLU A 184 5.80 8.64 -11.53
C GLU A 184 6.71 7.45 -11.25
N GLY A 185 6.62 6.85 -10.05
CA GLY A 185 7.33 5.62 -9.73
C GLY A 185 6.95 4.46 -10.66
N PHE A 186 5.67 4.32 -11.03
CA PHE A 186 5.24 3.33 -12.02
C PHE A 186 5.76 3.63 -13.43
N ARG A 187 5.80 4.90 -13.86
CA ARG A 187 6.44 5.29 -15.13
C ARG A 187 7.93 4.94 -15.11
N ARG A 188 8.59 5.21 -14.00
CA ARG A 188 10.01 4.87 -13.84
C ARG A 188 10.27 3.36 -13.86
N LEU A 189 9.38 2.53 -13.28
CA LEU A 189 9.46 1.07 -13.42
C LEU A 189 9.39 0.62 -14.89
N ASP A 190 8.52 1.24 -15.67
CA ASP A 190 8.37 0.93 -17.10
C ASP A 190 9.61 1.31 -17.90
N GLU A 191 10.15 2.52 -17.70
CA GLU A 191 11.39 3.00 -18.30
C GLU A 191 12.59 2.08 -18.04
N LEU A 192 12.63 1.49 -16.85
CA LEU A 192 13.70 0.57 -16.44
C LEU A 192 13.45 -0.88 -16.86
N GLY A 193 12.32 -1.17 -17.51
CA GLY A 193 11.95 -2.52 -17.94
C GLY A 193 11.49 -3.45 -16.82
N LEU A 194 11.13 -2.90 -15.65
CA LEU A 194 10.71 -3.68 -14.47
C LEU A 194 9.20 -3.94 -14.44
N LEU A 195 8.39 -3.12 -15.12
CA LEU A 195 6.93 -3.18 -15.01
C LEU A 195 6.31 -4.37 -15.74
N ALA A 196 6.68 -4.58 -16.99
CA ALA A 196 6.13 -5.64 -17.85
C ALA A 196 6.37 -7.06 -17.29
N PRO A 197 7.56 -7.40 -16.74
CA PRO A 197 7.79 -8.72 -16.13
C PRO A 197 6.89 -8.98 -14.90
N LEU A 198 6.42 -7.92 -14.21
CA LEU A 198 5.46 -8.02 -13.11
C LEU A 198 4.01 -8.15 -13.60
N GLY A 199 3.77 -8.02 -14.90
CA GLY A 199 2.44 -8.06 -15.52
C GLY A 199 1.69 -6.73 -15.45
N GLY A 200 2.38 -5.62 -15.23
CA GLY A 200 1.81 -4.27 -15.24
C GLY A 200 1.89 -3.61 -16.62
N SER A 201 1.05 -2.60 -16.85
CA SER A 201 1.01 -1.74 -18.03
C SER A 201 0.61 -0.32 -17.64
N LEU A 202 1.15 0.68 -18.32
CA LEU A 202 0.80 2.09 -18.09
C LEU A 202 -0.49 2.52 -18.81
N GLU A 203 -1.08 1.68 -19.67
CA GLU A 203 -2.28 2.04 -20.45
C GLU A 203 -3.45 2.55 -19.63
N GLY A 204 -3.67 1.96 -18.44
CA GLY A 204 -4.74 2.38 -17.53
C GLY A 204 -4.32 3.44 -16.51
N LEU A 205 -3.02 3.74 -16.41
CA LEU A 205 -2.51 4.66 -15.39
C LEU A 205 -2.95 6.09 -15.68
N ASN A 206 -3.59 6.72 -14.69
CA ASN A 206 -3.96 8.12 -14.72
C ASN A 206 -3.90 8.70 -13.30
N ASP A 207 -3.83 10.02 -13.20
CA ASP A 207 -3.68 10.75 -11.94
C ASP A 207 -5.01 11.32 -11.40
N ARG A 208 -6.17 10.72 -11.77
CA ARG A 208 -7.50 11.18 -11.36
C ARG A 208 -7.81 10.93 -9.90
N VAL A 209 -7.23 9.85 -9.35
CA VAL A 209 -7.36 9.50 -7.92
C VAL A 209 -5.97 9.22 -7.35
N ASP A 210 -5.56 10.03 -6.37
CA ASP A 210 -4.29 9.84 -5.67
C ASP A 210 -4.44 8.84 -4.52
N SER A 211 -4.48 7.56 -4.89
CA SER A 211 -4.46 6.47 -3.92
C SER A 211 -3.70 5.26 -4.45
N SER A 212 -3.01 4.55 -3.56
CA SER A 212 -2.28 3.34 -3.93
C SER A 212 -3.18 2.25 -4.50
N PRO A 213 -4.36 1.93 -3.91
CA PRO A 213 -5.30 0.96 -4.49
C PRO A 213 -5.70 1.30 -5.92
N TYR A 214 -5.97 2.57 -6.20
CA TYR A 214 -6.37 3.01 -7.53
C TYR A 214 -5.24 2.82 -8.55
N ARG A 215 -4.01 3.24 -8.21
CA ARG A 215 -2.83 3.06 -9.07
C ARG A 215 -2.57 1.58 -9.36
N LEU A 216 -2.63 0.72 -8.34
CA LEU A 216 -2.44 -0.72 -8.52
C LEU A 216 -3.49 -1.34 -9.47
N VAL A 217 -4.77 -0.97 -9.32
CA VAL A 217 -5.81 -1.46 -10.23
C VAL A 217 -5.60 -0.91 -11.64
N SER A 218 -5.23 0.37 -11.78
CA SER A 218 -4.98 1.00 -13.08
C SER A 218 -3.82 0.37 -13.84
N VAL A 219 -2.77 -0.03 -13.12
CA VAL A 219 -1.55 -0.60 -13.70
C VAL A 219 -1.67 -2.11 -13.97
N PHE A 220 -2.24 -2.87 -13.02
CA PHE A 220 -2.26 -4.34 -13.10
C PHE A 220 -3.60 -4.92 -13.57
N GLY A 221 -4.69 -4.14 -13.55
CA GLY A 221 -6.00 -4.57 -13.99
C GLY A 221 -6.40 -5.93 -13.44
N GLY A 222 -6.89 -6.81 -14.31
CA GLY A 222 -7.25 -8.20 -13.97
C GLY A 222 -6.07 -9.10 -13.56
N GLY A 223 -4.83 -8.63 -13.73
CA GLY A 223 -3.61 -9.32 -13.28
C GLY A 223 -3.30 -9.13 -11.79
N LEU A 224 -3.85 -8.10 -11.16
CA LEU A 224 -3.59 -7.77 -9.75
C LEU A 224 -3.76 -8.94 -8.77
N PRO A 225 -4.75 -9.86 -8.93
CA PRO A 225 -4.90 -11.02 -8.04
C PRO A 225 -3.77 -12.05 -8.09
N ARG A 226 -2.79 -11.91 -8.99
CA ARG A 226 -1.57 -12.73 -8.99
C ARG A 226 -0.64 -12.36 -7.83
N LEU A 227 -0.78 -11.16 -7.29
CA LEU A 227 -0.14 -10.72 -6.06
C LEU A 227 -1.01 -11.09 -4.85
N PRO A 228 -0.43 -11.27 -3.66
CA PRO A 228 -1.14 -11.62 -2.43
C PRO A 228 -1.89 -10.42 -1.83
N ILE A 229 -2.83 -9.88 -2.58
CA ILE A 229 -3.61 -8.71 -2.19
C ILE A 229 -4.63 -9.04 -1.08
N SER A 230 -4.94 -8.04 -0.25
CA SER A 230 -5.95 -8.12 0.79
C SER A 230 -7.36 -8.34 0.21
N ASN A 231 -8.28 -8.84 1.02
CA ASN A 231 -9.68 -8.96 0.62
C ASN A 231 -10.34 -7.59 0.35
N GLU A 232 -9.86 -6.55 1.01
CA GLU A 232 -10.31 -5.17 0.77
C GLU A 232 -9.87 -4.68 -0.60
N LEU A 233 -8.59 -4.80 -0.94
CA LEU A 233 -8.07 -4.43 -2.27
C LEU A 233 -8.72 -5.27 -3.38
N ARG A 234 -9.01 -6.56 -3.11
CA ARG A 234 -9.72 -7.41 -4.08
C ARG A 234 -11.14 -6.93 -4.35
N ARG A 235 -11.88 -6.53 -3.31
CA ARG A 235 -13.23 -5.95 -3.46
C ARG A 235 -13.18 -4.63 -4.22
N TYR A 236 -12.23 -3.77 -3.87
CA TYR A 236 -12.00 -2.50 -4.55
C TYR A 236 -11.69 -2.71 -6.04
N ALA A 237 -10.74 -3.57 -6.37
CA ALA A 237 -10.41 -3.91 -7.76
C ALA A 237 -11.61 -4.48 -8.53
N SER A 238 -12.37 -5.36 -7.88
CA SER A 238 -13.59 -5.93 -8.50
C SER A 238 -14.65 -4.86 -8.80
N ALA A 239 -14.80 -3.86 -7.91
CA ALA A 239 -15.73 -2.77 -8.12
C ALA A 239 -15.33 -1.90 -9.34
N LEU A 240 -14.06 -1.58 -9.48
CA LEU A 240 -13.56 -0.78 -10.61
C LEU A 240 -13.59 -1.55 -11.94
N LEU A 241 -13.07 -2.78 -11.94
CA LEU A 241 -12.90 -3.58 -13.16
C LEU A 241 -14.20 -4.12 -13.75
N ARG A 242 -15.26 -4.25 -12.93
CA ARG A 242 -16.60 -4.65 -13.39
C ARG A 242 -17.55 -3.48 -13.63
N ALA A 243 -17.11 -2.28 -13.28
CA ALA A 243 -17.93 -1.10 -13.49
C ALA A 243 -18.14 -0.84 -14.99
N GLU A 244 -19.35 -0.45 -15.34
CA GLU A 244 -19.70 0.03 -16.67
C GLU A 244 -20.15 1.49 -16.54
N ARG A 245 -19.79 2.31 -17.52
CA ARG A 245 -20.22 3.73 -17.52
C ARG A 245 -21.74 3.80 -17.50
N PRO A 246 -22.36 4.53 -16.57
CA PRO A 246 -23.79 4.79 -16.60
C PRO A 246 -24.20 5.38 -17.98
N PRO A 247 -25.30 4.93 -18.57
CA PRO A 247 -25.74 5.41 -19.89
C PRO A 247 -26.13 6.90 -19.87
N ASP A 248 -26.59 7.38 -18.71
CA ASP A 248 -27.02 8.76 -18.46
C ASP A 248 -26.93 9.08 -16.96
N ASP A 249 -27.33 10.31 -16.60
CA ASP A 249 -27.35 10.80 -15.22
C ASP A 249 -28.69 10.55 -14.49
N SER A 250 -29.55 9.67 -15.04
CA SER A 250 -30.85 9.36 -14.44
C SER A 250 -30.68 8.67 -13.07
N PRO A 251 -31.62 8.93 -12.12
CA PRO A 251 -31.56 8.29 -10.81
C PRO A 251 -31.50 6.76 -10.87
N ARG A 252 -32.16 6.15 -11.86
CA ARG A 252 -32.13 4.70 -12.09
C ARG A 252 -30.76 4.20 -12.53
N ALA A 253 -30.15 4.85 -13.51
CA ALA A 253 -28.82 4.48 -13.99
C ALA A 253 -27.76 4.60 -12.87
N LEU A 254 -27.83 5.69 -12.11
CA LEU A 254 -26.91 5.91 -10.99
C LEU A 254 -27.16 4.96 -9.81
N HIS A 255 -28.41 4.60 -9.51
CA HIS A 255 -28.72 3.58 -8.51
C HIS A 255 -28.08 2.24 -8.87
N ARG A 256 -28.23 1.75 -10.10
CA ARG A 256 -27.61 0.51 -10.58
C ARG A 256 -26.09 0.56 -10.50
N PHE A 257 -25.49 1.67 -10.94
CA PHE A 257 -24.06 1.87 -10.87
C PHE A 257 -23.52 1.81 -9.42
N ARG A 258 -24.17 2.54 -8.50
CA ARG A 258 -23.83 2.55 -7.09
C ARG A 258 -23.92 1.16 -6.45
N ARG A 259 -24.95 0.40 -6.77
CA ARG A 259 -25.13 -0.96 -6.26
C ARG A 259 -23.96 -1.90 -6.60
N MET A 260 -23.31 -1.67 -7.73
CA MET A 260 -22.17 -2.47 -8.17
C MET A 260 -20.83 -1.96 -7.63
N THR A 261 -20.74 -0.67 -7.34
CA THR A 261 -19.46 0.01 -7.12
C THR A 261 -19.26 0.63 -5.73
N GLU A 262 -20.34 0.86 -4.93
CA GLU A 262 -20.15 1.40 -3.56
C GLU A 262 -19.33 0.46 -2.67
N PRO A 263 -18.46 1.01 -1.78
CA PRO A 263 -18.26 2.43 -1.52
C PRO A 263 -17.33 3.15 -2.51
N SER A 264 -16.85 2.49 -3.55
CA SER A 264 -15.83 2.97 -4.50
C SER A 264 -16.43 3.64 -5.76
N ALA A 265 -17.69 4.07 -5.71
CA ALA A 265 -18.39 4.58 -6.89
C ALA A 265 -17.74 5.82 -7.51
N ALA A 266 -17.18 6.73 -6.71
CA ALA A 266 -16.47 7.91 -7.22
C ALA A 266 -15.20 7.52 -7.98
N ASP A 267 -14.41 6.59 -7.41
CA ASP A 267 -13.20 6.09 -8.04
C ASP A 267 -13.52 5.27 -9.30
N ALA A 268 -14.64 4.56 -9.30
CA ALA A 268 -15.11 3.83 -10.48
C ALA A 268 -15.50 4.79 -11.63
N LEU A 269 -16.13 5.95 -11.34
CA LEU A 269 -16.36 6.99 -12.36
C LEU A 269 -15.04 7.54 -12.91
N ALA A 270 -14.06 7.79 -12.04
CA ALA A 270 -12.73 8.24 -12.46
C ALA A 270 -12.03 7.19 -13.35
N PHE A 271 -12.14 5.92 -12.98
CA PHE A 271 -11.57 4.80 -13.73
C PHE A 271 -12.18 4.66 -15.13
N LEU A 272 -13.49 4.90 -15.27
CA LEU A 272 -14.25 4.83 -16.52
C LEU A 272 -14.21 6.12 -17.36
N ASP A 273 -13.44 7.12 -16.95
CA ASP A 273 -13.44 8.45 -17.57
C ASP A 273 -14.84 9.11 -17.62
N ALA A 274 -15.57 9.01 -16.52
CA ALA A 274 -16.97 9.41 -16.40
C ALA A 274 -17.19 10.44 -15.27
N LEU A 275 -16.20 11.31 -14.99
CA LEU A 275 -16.26 12.30 -13.93
C LEU A 275 -17.33 13.38 -14.18
N ASP A 276 -17.81 13.53 -15.40
CA ASP A 276 -18.98 14.33 -15.76
C ASP A 276 -20.24 13.92 -14.98
N LEU A 277 -20.35 12.65 -14.58
CA LEU A 277 -21.45 12.10 -13.78
C LEU A 277 -21.27 12.28 -12.25
N ALA A 278 -20.11 12.75 -11.77
CA ALA A 278 -19.86 12.89 -10.34
C ALA A 278 -20.89 13.77 -9.59
N PRO A 279 -21.35 14.93 -10.12
CA PRO A 279 -22.38 15.71 -9.45
C PRO A 279 -23.72 14.97 -9.34
N ALA A 280 -24.07 14.14 -10.32
CA ALA A 280 -25.29 13.34 -10.30
C ALA A 280 -25.16 12.15 -9.32
N LEU A 281 -23.97 11.55 -9.19
CA LEU A 281 -23.67 10.54 -8.18
C LEU A 281 -23.90 11.09 -6.76
N GLU A 282 -23.42 12.29 -6.46
CA GLU A 282 -23.60 12.91 -5.16
C GLU A 282 -25.09 13.27 -4.89
N ARG A 283 -25.81 13.76 -5.89
CA ARG A 283 -27.27 13.93 -5.76
C ARG A 283 -27.98 12.62 -5.47
N SER A 284 -27.58 11.54 -6.15
CA SER A 284 -28.13 10.19 -5.92
C SER A 284 -27.87 9.69 -4.50
N ARG A 285 -26.69 9.94 -3.94
CA ARG A 285 -26.34 9.61 -2.55
C ARG A 285 -27.18 10.40 -1.55
N ALA A 286 -27.31 11.71 -1.76
CA ALA A 286 -28.09 12.59 -0.90
C ALA A 286 -29.60 12.29 -0.90
N ALA A 287 -30.09 11.66 -1.97
CA ALA A 287 -31.49 11.25 -2.11
C ALA A 287 -31.79 9.88 -1.47
N ASP A 288 -30.79 9.17 -0.94
CA ASP A 288 -31.00 7.86 -0.32
C ASP A 288 -31.96 7.99 0.88
N PRO A 289 -33.01 7.17 0.91
CA PRO A 289 -33.97 7.20 2.00
C PRO A 289 -33.38 6.55 3.25
N ALA A 290 -33.69 7.13 4.43
CA ALA A 290 -33.23 6.62 5.72
C ALA A 290 -33.77 5.21 6.04
N GLU A 291 -34.98 4.87 5.51
CA GLU A 291 -35.62 3.59 5.78
C GLU A 291 -36.13 2.94 4.49
N PRO A 292 -36.08 1.59 4.36
CA PRO A 292 -36.67 0.88 3.22
C PRO A 292 -38.20 0.97 3.26
N LEU A 293 -38.86 0.91 2.07
CA LEU A 293 -40.33 0.87 1.98
C LEU A 293 -40.90 -0.45 2.49
N LEU A 294 -40.18 -1.56 2.31
CA LEU A 294 -40.53 -2.90 2.78
C LEU A 294 -39.30 -3.61 3.28
N ARG A 295 -39.48 -4.49 4.27
CA ARG A 295 -38.46 -5.44 4.73
C ARG A 295 -38.68 -6.80 4.09
N GLY A 296 -37.69 -7.69 4.18
CA GLY A 296 -37.75 -9.01 3.53
C GLY A 296 -38.90 -9.90 4.01
N ASP A 297 -39.24 -9.82 5.32
CA ASP A 297 -40.34 -10.53 5.95
C ASP A 297 -41.75 -10.02 5.56
N GLU A 298 -41.84 -8.83 4.97
CA GLU A 298 -43.09 -8.19 4.56
C GLU A 298 -43.44 -8.46 3.08
N LEU A 299 -42.57 -9.15 2.34
CA LEU A 299 -42.77 -9.43 0.91
C LEU A 299 -43.75 -10.57 0.65
N GLY A 300 -44.05 -11.40 1.63
CA GLY A 300 -44.97 -12.54 1.51
C GLY A 300 -44.44 -13.67 0.61
N VAL A 301 -43.13 -13.76 0.43
CA VAL A 301 -42.47 -14.83 -0.34
C VAL A 301 -41.60 -15.70 0.57
N PRO A 302 -41.36 -16.99 0.22
CA PRO A 302 -40.50 -17.88 1.00
C PRO A 302 -39.06 -17.33 1.12
N PRO A 303 -38.35 -17.65 2.22
CA PRO A 303 -36.94 -17.30 2.35
C PRO A 303 -36.10 -17.80 1.18
N GLY A 304 -35.33 -16.91 0.55
CA GLY A 304 -34.48 -17.27 -0.60
C GLY A 304 -34.02 -16.07 -1.42
N PRO A 305 -33.34 -16.33 -2.55
CA PRO A 305 -32.79 -15.29 -3.42
C PRO A 305 -33.82 -14.29 -3.98
N GLU A 306 -35.11 -14.74 -4.05
CA GLU A 306 -36.21 -13.92 -4.53
C GLU A 306 -36.47 -12.70 -3.65
N ILE A 307 -36.27 -12.81 -2.32
CA ILE A 307 -36.34 -11.69 -1.39
C ILE A 307 -35.37 -10.59 -1.82
N GLY A 308 -34.10 -10.95 -2.04
CA GLY A 308 -33.06 -10.00 -2.44
C GLY A 308 -33.40 -9.32 -3.78
N ARG A 309 -33.88 -10.09 -4.77
CA ARG A 309 -34.31 -9.58 -6.07
C ARG A 309 -35.45 -8.56 -5.96
N LEU A 310 -36.45 -8.85 -5.15
CA LEU A 310 -37.63 -7.98 -4.98
C LEU A 310 -37.27 -6.70 -4.20
N LEU A 311 -36.43 -6.81 -3.16
CA LEU A 311 -35.94 -5.63 -2.43
C LEU A 311 -35.10 -4.71 -3.31
N GLU A 312 -34.27 -5.28 -4.17
CA GLU A 312 -33.50 -4.51 -5.15
C GLU A 312 -34.39 -3.81 -6.17
N LEU A 313 -35.41 -4.50 -6.70
CA LEU A 313 -36.37 -3.90 -7.60
C LEU A 313 -37.13 -2.72 -6.94
N ILE A 314 -37.53 -2.87 -5.67
CA ILE A 314 -38.19 -1.80 -4.90
C ILE A 314 -37.23 -0.62 -4.74
N ALA A 315 -35.98 -0.87 -4.39
CA ALA A 315 -34.98 0.18 -4.20
C ALA A 315 -34.70 0.95 -5.51
N GLU A 316 -34.57 0.22 -6.62
CA GLU A 316 -34.38 0.80 -7.95
C GLU A 316 -35.58 1.67 -8.38
N GLU A 317 -36.81 1.14 -8.26
CA GLU A 317 -38.03 1.87 -8.64
C GLU A 317 -38.27 3.09 -7.73
N ARG A 318 -37.89 2.99 -6.45
CA ARG A 318 -37.92 4.14 -5.54
C ARG A 318 -36.89 5.20 -5.92
N ALA A 319 -35.68 4.80 -6.23
CA ALA A 319 -34.64 5.73 -6.70
C ALA A 319 -35.03 6.43 -8.00
N ALA A 320 -35.73 5.71 -8.90
CA ALA A 320 -36.28 6.28 -10.12
C ALA A 320 -37.50 7.19 -9.92
N GLY A 321 -38.04 7.28 -8.69
CA GLY A 321 -39.25 8.05 -8.38
C GLY A 321 -40.55 7.41 -8.85
N SER A 322 -40.52 6.17 -9.35
CA SER A 322 -41.72 5.44 -9.84
C SER A 322 -42.63 5.00 -8.70
N ILE A 323 -42.07 4.78 -7.52
CA ILE A 323 -42.81 4.45 -6.28
C ILE A 323 -42.28 5.29 -5.11
N ALA A 324 -43.18 5.66 -4.21
CA ALA A 324 -42.85 6.45 -3.01
C ALA A 324 -43.47 5.89 -1.73
N THR A 325 -44.47 5.03 -1.84
CA THR A 325 -45.22 4.51 -0.67
C THR A 325 -45.10 3.01 -0.55
N ARG A 326 -45.40 2.53 0.68
CA ARG A 326 -45.47 1.10 1.00
C ARG A 326 -46.47 0.35 0.14
N GLU A 327 -47.66 0.93 -0.14
CA GLU A 327 -48.71 0.34 -0.94
C GLU A 327 -48.24 0.15 -2.38
N GLN A 328 -47.56 1.13 -2.97
CA GLN A 328 -46.98 1.02 -4.31
C GLN A 328 -45.92 -0.08 -4.39
N ALA A 329 -45.10 -0.19 -3.35
CA ALA A 329 -44.07 -1.24 -3.26
C ALA A 329 -44.72 -2.64 -3.17
N LEU A 330 -45.80 -2.80 -2.38
CA LEU A 330 -46.54 -4.08 -2.32
C LEU A 330 -47.21 -4.45 -3.65
N GLU A 331 -47.72 -3.45 -4.36
CA GLU A 331 -48.29 -3.68 -5.69
C GLU A 331 -47.21 -4.09 -6.70
N LEU A 332 -46.03 -3.44 -6.65
CA LEU A 332 -44.88 -3.84 -7.48
C LEU A 332 -44.46 -5.29 -7.20
N VAL A 333 -44.41 -5.72 -5.94
CA VAL A 333 -44.09 -7.10 -5.54
C VAL A 333 -45.09 -8.06 -6.15
N ARG A 334 -46.42 -7.80 -5.99
CA ARG A 334 -47.47 -8.68 -6.54
C ARG A 334 -47.39 -8.90 -8.05
N ARG A 335 -46.97 -7.87 -8.79
CA ARG A 335 -46.77 -7.93 -10.26
C ARG A 335 -45.50 -8.70 -10.66
N ASN A 336 -44.53 -8.81 -9.78
CA ASN A 336 -43.21 -9.34 -10.10
C ASN A 336 -42.84 -10.64 -9.37
N VAL A 337 -43.72 -11.15 -8.49
CA VAL A 337 -43.55 -12.50 -7.91
C VAL A 337 -43.79 -13.52 -9.02
N LYS A 338 -42.79 -14.37 -9.28
CA LYS A 338 -42.99 -15.51 -10.21
C LYS A 338 -43.98 -16.49 -9.57
N PRO A 339 -45.04 -16.92 -10.30
CA PRO A 339 -45.89 -18.01 -9.80
C PRO A 339 -45.00 -19.23 -9.56
N LEU A 340 -45.24 -19.91 -8.43
CA LEU A 340 -44.60 -21.15 -8.00
C LEU A 340 -44.84 -22.27 -9.02
#